data_e3636d2d4f38c6ff3ed216dc5a25e0ae
#
_entry.id   e3636d2d4f38c6ff3ed216dc5a25e0ae
#
_cell.length_a   1.000
_cell.length_b   1.000
_cell.length_c   1.000
_cell.angle_alpha   90.00
_cell.angle_beta   90.00
_cell.angle_gamma   90.00
#
_symmetry.space_group_name_H-M   'P 1'
#
loop_
_entity.id
_entity.type
_entity.pdbx_description
1 polymer ?
#
loop_
_entity_poly.entity_id
_entity_poly.type
_entity_poly.pdbx_seq_one_letter_code
_entity_poly.pdbx_strand_id
1 'polypeptide(L)'
;MASRALSGAAGAAPAAGVSPEVQATLYRYDKHHLVPFGEFIPPLFRWFVDLMHIPLGDFNRGGLAQPTLDWAGQRLAPNICYEDLFGEELAAGFAEPARAPTVLVNLSNIAWFGDSIAIAQHLQISRLRALELARPMLRATNTGATAVIDHQGRVTHQLPRLTRGALDAEVGGRAGLTPFARWAARWGLWPVCGVAVLLLALCWPRRQRMPA
;
A
#
# COMPACT_ATOMS: atom_id res chain seq x y z
N MET A 1 -20.59 -12.86 12.31
CA MET A 1 -21.12 -11.49 12.48
C MET A 1 -19.96 -10.47 12.53
N ALA A 2 -19.27 -10.27 11.46
CA ALA A 2 -18.15 -9.31 11.41
C ALA A 2 -17.95 -8.73 10.00
N SER A 3 -19.03 -8.30 9.33
CA SER A 3 -18.93 -7.75 7.97
C SER A 3 -19.23 -6.23 7.92
N ARG A 4 -18.86 -5.47 8.94
CA ARG A 4 -19.27 -4.06 9.02
C ARG A 4 -18.14 -3.03 9.01
N ALA A 5 -16.90 -3.41 8.85
CA ALA A 5 -15.80 -2.48 9.10
C ALA A 5 -14.89 -2.13 7.92
N LEU A 6 -15.06 -2.66 6.74
CA LEU A 6 -14.16 -2.37 5.62
C LEU A 6 -14.94 -1.90 4.38
N SER A 7 -15.61 -0.74 4.50
CA SER A 7 -16.10 0.01 3.35
C SER A 7 -15.03 1.02 2.92
N GLY A 8 -13.98 0.55 2.30
CA GLY A 8 -13.05 1.35 1.53
C GLY A 8 -13.65 1.64 0.15
N ALA A 9 -14.70 2.45 0.08
CA ALA A 9 -15.18 3.00 -1.18
C ALA A 9 -14.47 4.34 -1.39
N ALA A 10 -13.63 4.38 -2.39
CA ALA A 10 -13.05 5.62 -2.90
C ALA A 10 -14.16 6.65 -3.16
N GLY A 11 -14.06 7.83 -2.54
CA GLY A 11 -14.79 9.01 -2.95
C GLY A 11 -16.31 9.04 -2.84
N ALA A 12 -16.95 8.06 -2.19
CA ALA A 12 -18.38 8.10 -1.96
C ALA A 12 -18.71 9.20 -0.93
N ALA A 13 -19.56 10.13 -1.30
CA ALA A 13 -20.22 11.01 -0.35
C ALA A 13 -20.84 10.19 0.79
N PRO A 14 -20.90 10.70 2.03
CA PRO A 14 -21.47 9.97 3.14
C PRO A 14 -22.87 9.49 2.78
N ALA A 15 -23.11 8.18 2.98
CA ALA A 15 -24.41 7.60 2.67
C ALA A 15 -25.49 8.37 3.42
N ALA A 16 -26.44 8.90 2.70
CA ALA A 16 -27.58 9.64 3.25
C ALA A 16 -28.31 8.72 4.24
N GLY A 17 -28.39 9.10 5.52
CA GLY A 17 -29.11 8.36 6.56
C GLY A 17 -28.27 7.79 7.70
N VAL A 18 -26.95 7.98 7.71
CA VAL A 18 -26.10 7.60 8.85
C VAL A 18 -26.07 8.75 9.87
N SER A 19 -26.43 8.44 11.13
CA SER A 19 -26.38 9.49 12.17
C SER A 19 -24.95 9.97 12.39
N PRO A 20 -24.74 11.26 12.77
CA PRO A 20 -23.41 11.83 13.03
C PRO A 20 -22.57 11.01 14.05
N GLU A 21 -23.22 10.42 15.06
CA GLU A 21 -22.57 9.58 16.06
C GLU A 21 -22.04 8.27 15.47
N VAL A 22 -22.78 7.63 14.55
CA VAL A 22 -22.32 6.42 13.85
C VAL A 22 -21.20 6.75 12.88
N GLN A 23 -21.22 7.91 12.26
CA GLN A 23 -20.18 8.39 11.36
C GLN A 23 -18.86 8.67 12.09
N ALA A 24 -18.92 9.17 13.32
CA ALA A 24 -17.74 9.40 14.15
C ALA A 24 -17.05 8.12 14.66
N THR A 25 -17.74 6.96 14.62
CA THR A 25 -17.21 5.65 15.02
C THR A 25 -16.74 4.79 13.86
N LEU A 26 -16.97 5.22 12.61
CA LEU A 26 -16.55 4.47 11.42
C LEU A 26 -15.08 4.75 11.11
N TYR A 27 -14.28 3.69 11.06
CA TYR A 27 -12.93 3.78 10.55
C TYR A 27 -12.95 4.06 9.04
N ARG A 28 -12.15 5.04 8.60
CA ARG A 28 -11.97 5.39 7.19
C ARG A 28 -10.49 5.36 6.83
N TYR A 29 -10.18 4.77 5.69
CA TYR A 29 -8.88 4.83 5.05
C TYR A 29 -9.05 5.34 3.62
N ASP A 30 -8.35 6.39 3.27
CA ASP A 30 -8.32 6.96 1.92
C ASP A 30 -7.01 6.59 1.24
N LYS A 31 -7.08 6.02 0.05
CA LYS A 31 -5.91 5.63 -0.71
C LYS A 31 -4.96 6.82 -0.91
N HIS A 32 -3.70 6.65 -0.51
CA HIS A 32 -2.67 7.69 -0.65
C HIS A 32 -2.06 7.70 -2.04
N HIS A 33 -1.63 6.53 -2.53
CA HIS A 33 -0.99 6.41 -3.84
C HIS A 33 -1.99 6.00 -4.91
N LEU A 34 -2.46 6.98 -5.69
CA LEU A 34 -3.44 6.77 -6.75
C LEU A 34 -2.80 6.25 -8.03
N VAL A 35 -3.51 5.37 -8.74
CA VAL A 35 -3.07 4.81 -10.03
C VAL A 35 -3.17 5.88 -11.13
N PRO A 36 -2.06 6.24 -11.79
CA PRO A 36 -2.10 7.12 -12.96
C PRO A 36 -2.99 6.54 -14.04
N PHE A 37 -3.80 7.38 -14.69
CA PHE A 37 -4.76 7.03 -15.75
C PHE A 37 -5.87 6.03 -15.35
N GLY A 38 -5.90 5.60 -14.08
CA GLY A 38 -6.97 4.77 -13.54
C GLY A 38 -7.78 5.48 -12.47
N GLU A 39 -7.10 6.20 -11.58
CA GLU A 39 -7.70 6.85 -10.42
C GLU A 39 -7.45 8.36 -10.41
N PHE A 40 -6.47 8.84 -11.15
CA PHE A 40 -6.25 10.27 -11.41
C PHE A 40 -5.63 10.51 -12.78
N ILE A 41 -5.84 11.72 -13.32
CA ILE A 41 -5.26 12.15 -14.57
C ILE A 41 -4.07 13.05 -14.28
N PRO A 42 -2.84 12.69 -14.71
CA PRO A 42 -1.70 13.58 -14.59
C PRO A 42 -1.97 14.93 -15.27
N PRO A 43 -1.57 16.07 -14.68
CA PRO A 43 -1.97 17.41 -15.15
C PRO A 43 -1.68 17.68 -16.63
N LEU A 44 -0.58 17.12 -17.16
CA LEU A 44 -0.18 17.31 -18.57
C LEU A 44 -1.00 16.47 -19.57
N PHE A 45 -1.84 15.54 -19.11
CA PHE A 45 -2.56 14.60 -19.95
C PHE A 45 -4.07 14.79 -19.94
N ARG A 46 -4.60 15.83 -19.29
CA ARG A 46 -6.06 16.10 -19.29
C ARG A 46 -6.63 16.23 -20.68
N TRP A 47 -5.97 16.98 -21.55
CA TRP A 47 -6.37 17.16 -22.94
C TRP A 47 -6.52 15.84 -23.70
N PHE A 48 -5.65 14.85 -23.43
CA PHE A 48 -5.69 13.54 -24.07
C PHE A 48 -6.89 12.72 -23.58
N VAL A 49 -7.15 12.73 -22.28
CA VAL A 49 -8.29 12.01 -21.69
C VAL A 49 -9.62 12.60 -22.14
N ASP A 50 -9.72 13.93 -22.20
CA ASP A 50 -10.88 14.63 -22.72
C ASP A 50 -11.14 14.30 -24.19
N LEU A 51 -10.07 14.23 -25.00
CA LEU A 51 -10.15 13.85 -26.41
C LEU A 51 -10.64 12.40 -26.58
N MET A 52 -10.21 11.50 -25.72
CA MET A 52 -10.53 10.07 -25.78
C MET A 52 -11.86 9.72 -25.11
N HIS A 53 -12.54 10.68 -24.48
CA HIS A 53 -13.82 10.48 -23.75
C HIS A 53 -13.75 9.33 -22.75
N ILE A 54 -12.58 9.13 -22.09
CA ILE A 54 -12.40 8.08 -21.10
C ILE A 54 -13.05 8.55 -19.78
N PRO A 55 -14.04 7.84 -19.23
CA PRO A 55 -14.67 8.20 -17.97
C PRO A 55 -13.74 7.84 -16.81
N LEU A 56 -12.71 8.64 -16.58
CA LEU A 56 -11.80 8.49 -15.45
C LEU A 56 -12.29 9.32 -14.28
N GLY A 57 -12.30 8.72 -13.07
CA GLY A 57 -12.58 9.43 -11.85
C GLY A 57 -11.34 10.22 -11.38
N ASP A 58 -11.53 11.44 -10.93
CA ASP A 58 -10.55 12.17 -10.13
C ASP A 58 -10.82 11.81 -8.65
N PHE A 59 -10.13 10.79 -8.15
CA PHE A 59 -10.24 10.43 -6.73
C PHE A 59 -9.43 11.37 -5.85
N ASN A 60 -9.95 11.64 -4.66
CA ASN A 60 -9.21 12.39 -3.66
C ASN A 60 -8.12 11.50 -3.04
N ARG A 61 -6.93 12.04 -2.93
CA ARG A 61 -5.79 11.38 -2.31
C ARG A 61 -5.86 11.49 -0.80
N GLY A 62 -5.67 10.36 -0.09
CA GLY A 62 -5.51 10.34 1.36
C GLY A 62 -4.15 10.86 1.82
N GLY A 63 -4.03 11.11 3.13
CA GLY A 63 -2.75 11.46 3.75
C GLY A 63 -1.80 10.26 3.84
N LEU A 64 -0.51 10.55 3.98
CA LEU A 64 0.50 9.53 4.32
C LEU A 64 0.38 9.21 5.83
N ALA A 65 0.68 7.96 6.21
CA ALA A 65 0.68 7.52 7.61
C ALA A 65 -0.67 7.76 8.33
N GLN A 66 -1.75 7.33 7.72
CA GLN A 66 -3.08 7.42 8.32
C GLN A 66 -3.18 6.54 9.58
N PRO A 67 -4.10 6.86 10.52
CA PRO A 67 -4.30 6.06 11.73
C PRO A 67 -4.59 4.60 11.41
N THR A 68 -4.12 3.70 12.27
CA THR A 68 -4.46 2.27 12.19
C THR A 68 -5.87 2.00 12.69
N LEU A 69 -6.46 0.91 12.19
CA LEU A 69 -7.69 0.36 12.77
C LEU A 69 -7.32 -0.52 13.97
N ASP A 70 -7.77 -0.14 15.16
CA ASP A 70 -7.61 -0.96 16.34
C ASP A 70 -8.68 -2.05 16.38
N TRP A 71 -8.26 -3.32 16.31
CA TRP A 71 -9.14 -4.47 16.30
C TRP A 71 -8.55 -5.64 17.08
N ALA A 72 -9.28 -6.17 18.04
CA ALA A 72 -8.85 -7.32 18.86
C ALA A 72 -7.43 -7.18 19.44
N GLY A 73 -7.09 -5.98 19.92
CA GLY A 73 -5.77 -5.68 20.48
C GLY A 73 -4.64 -5.56 19.46
N GLN A 74 -4.96 -5.57 18.17
CA GLN A 74 -4.03 -5.36 17.07
C GLN A 74 -4.25 -4.01 16.41
N ARG A 75 -3.17 -3.43 15.87
CA ARG A 75 -3.19 -2.23 15.04
C ARG A 75 -3.06 -2.62 13.58
N LEU A 76 -4.19 -2.60 12.87
CA LEU A 76 -4.26 -2.96 11.46
C LEU A 76 -3.95 -1.73 10.60
N ALA A 77 -2.98 -1.82 9.71
CA ALA A 77 -2.68 -0.78 8.72
C ALA A 77 -3.18 -1.21 7.35
N PRO A 78 -4.30 -0.65 6.88
CA PRO A 78 -4.76 -0.87 5.52
C PRO A 78 -3.80 -0.26 4.49
N ASN A 79 -3.78 -0.85 3.32
CA ASN A 79 -3.24 -0.30 2.10
C ASN A 79 -4.05 -0.86 0.92
N ILE A 80 -4.23 -0.06 -0.13
CA ILE A 80 -5.15 -0.40 -1.21
C ILE A 80 -4.38 -0.67 -2.49
N CYS A 81 -4.56 -1.89 -3.02
CA CYS A 81 -4.03 -2.32 -4.29
C CYS A 81 -2.48 -2.17 -4.31
N TYR A 82 -1.97 -1.47 -5.31
CA TYR A 82 -0.52 -1.36 -5.52
C TYR A 82 0.21 -0.39 -4.57
N GLU A 83 -0.45 0.16 -3.56
CA GLU A 83 0.23 0.92 -2.50
C GLU A 83 1.34 0.10 -1.83
N ASP A 84 1.22 -1.23 -1.82
CA ASP A 84 2.26 -2.10 -1.31
C ASP A 84 3.53 -2.17 -2.17
N LEU A 85 3.56 -1.52 -3.37
CA LEU A 85 4.80 -1.28 -4.10
C LEU A 85 5.73 -0.32 -3.35
N PHE A 86 5.16 0.64 -2.61
CA PHE A 86 5.87 1.76 -2.00
C PHE A 86 6.18 1.46 -0.54
N GLY A 87 7.28 0.73 -0.32
CA GLY A 87 7.67 0.31 1.03
C GLY A 87 7.96 1.47 1.97
N GLU A 88 8.51 2.56 1.45
CA GLU A 88 8.78 3.80 2.19
C GLU A 88 7.49 4.50 2.62
N GLU A 89 6.43 4.45 1.81
CA GLU A 89 5.13 5.02 2.16
C GLU A 89 4.45 4.20 3.26
N LEU A 90 4.49 2.87 3.16
CA LEU A 90 4.01 1.99 4.24
C LEU A 90 4.85 2.15 5.52
N ALA A 91 6.17 2.33 5.39
CA ALA A 91 7.06 2.55 6.51
C ALA A 91 6.75 3.85 7.27
N ALA A 92 6.16 4.87 6.63
CA ALA A 92 5.79 6.12 7.28
C ALA A 92 4.86 5.90 8.50
N GLY A 93 4.01 4.88 8.46
CA GLY A 93 3.16 4.47 9.60
C GLY A 93 3.93 3.97 10.82
N PHE A 94 5.25 3.77 10.71
CA PHE A 94 6.13 3.29 11.79
C PHE A 94 6.94 4.41 12.44
N ALA A 95 6.70 5.67 12.10
CA ALA A 95 7.42 6.81 12.65
C ALA A 95 7.27 6.92 14.18
N GLU A 96 6.11 6.56 14.72
CA GLU A 96 5.85 6.48 16.15
C GLU A 96 5.80 5.00 16.60
N PRO A 97 6.84 4.48 17.27
CA PRO A 97 6.91 3.05 17.63
C PRO A 97 5.73 2.56 18.48
N ALA A 98 5.20 3.41 19.36
CA ALA A 98 4.06 3.07 20.22
C ALA A 98 2.75 2.88 19.42
N ARG A 99 2.62 3.53 18.29
CA ARG A 99 1.46 3.48 17.39
C ARG A 99 1.70 2.66 16.14
N ALA A 100 2.91 2.15 15.97
CA ALA A 100 3.28 1.38 14.79
C ALA A 100 2.31 0.21 14.54
N PRO A 101 1.97 -0.06 13.28
CA PRO A 101 1.13 -1.19 12.91
C PRO A 101 1.65 -2.52 13.45
N THR A 102 0.75 -3.43 13.82
CA THR A 102 1.11 -4.81 14.18
C THR A 102 0.80 -5.80 13.06
N VAL A 103 -0.15 -5.45 12.18
CA VAL A 103 -0.58 -6.25 11.02
C VAL A 103 -0.82 -5.30 9.85
N LEU A 104 -0.40 -5.70 8.66
CA LEU A 104 -0.71 -5.02 7.40
C LEU A 104 -1.94 -5.66 6.75
N VAL A 105 -2.78 -4.87 6.08
CA VAL A 105 -3.97 -5.37 5.38
C VAL A 105 -4.00 -4.79 3.98
N ASN A 106 -3.81 -5.63 2.95
CA ASN A 106 -3.89 -5.20 1.55
C ASN A 106 -5.22 -5.61 0.94
N LEU A 107 -5.96 -4.65 0.39
CA LEU A 107 -7.22 -4.84 -0.32
C LEU A 107 -7.01 -4.50 -1.79
N SER A 108 -7.10 -5.47 -2.69
CA SER A 108 -6.74 -5.26 -4.09
C SER A 108 -7.81 -5.69 -5.09
N ASN A 109 -8.04 -4.84 -6.08
CA ASN A 109 -8.72 -5.22 -7.30
C ASN A 109 -7.66 -5.54 -8.37
N ILE A 110 -7.32 -6.83 -8.51
CA ILE A 110 -6.32 -7.30 -9.49
C ILE A 110 -6.96 -7.79 -10.79
N ALA A 111 -8.30 -7.73 -10.91
CA ALA A 111 -9.04 -8.20 -12.09
C ALA A 111 -8.66 -7.48 -13.38
N TRP A 112 -8.13 -6.27 -13.29
CA TRP A 112 -7.62 -5.50 -14.42
C TRP A 112 -6.59 -6.23 -15.27
N PHE A 113 -5.84 -7.15 -14.67
CA PHE A 113 -4.74 -7.87 -15.32
C PHE A 113 -5.15 -9.28 -15.81
N GLY A 114 -6.42 -9.67 -15.62
CA GLY A 114 -6.88 -11.01 -15.95
C GLY A 114 -6.09 -12.11 -15.22
N ASP A 115 -6.13 -13.32 -15.76
CA ASP A 115 -5.31 -14.44 -15.26
C ASP A 115 -3.91 -14.36 -15.88
N SER A 116 -3.08 -13.54 -15.30
CA SER A 116 -1.73 -13.26 -15.78
C SER A 116 -0.68 -13.40 -14.69
N ILE A 117 0.59 -13.25 -15.06
CA ILE A 117 1.73 -13.23 -14.13
C ILE A 117 1.64 -12.09 -13.11
N ALA A 118 0.88 -11.03 -13.40
CA ALA A 118 0.70 -9.89 -12.51
C ALA A 118 0.17 -10.31 -11.12
N ILE A 119 -0.68 -11.35 -11.06
CA ILE A 119 -1.17 -11.90 -9.80
C ILE A 119 -0.02 -12.39 -8.92
N ALA A 120 0.91 -13.16 -9.49
CA ALA A 120 2.06 -13.70 -8.75
C ALA A 120 3.05 -12.59 -8.39
N GLN A 121 3.29 -11.65 -9.29
CA GLN A 121 4.19 -10.51 -9.06
C GLN A 121 3.66 -9.63 -7.92
N HIS A 122 2.37 -9.31 -7.92
CA HIS A 122 1.78 -8.50 -6.87
C HIS A 122 1.77 -9.22 -5.50
N LEU A 123 1.55 -10.55 -5.48
CA LEU A 123 1.74 -11.34 -4.25
C LEU A 123 3.19 -11.26 -3.76
N GLN A 124 4.18 -11.34 -4.66
CA GLN A 124 5.58 -11.23 -4.30
C GLN A 124 5.93 -9.87 -3.69
N ILE A 125 5.32 -8.78 -4.19
CA ILE A 125 5.46 -7.44 -3.61
C ILE A 125 4.96 -7.42 -2.17
N SER A 126 3.74 -7.92 -1.92
CA SER A 126 3.18 -8.01 -0.57
C SER A 126 4.07 -8.83 0.38
N ARG A 127 4.68 -9.92 -0.11
CA ARG A 127 5.63 -10.72 0.66
C ARG A 127 6.88 -9.93 1.06
N LEU A 128 7.41 -9.12 0.15
CA LEU A 128 8.55 -8.24 0.44
C LEU A 128 8.19 -7.19 1.50
N ARG A 129 7.00 -6.60 1.42
CA ARG A 129 6.52 -5.64 2.44
C ARG A 129 6.40 -6.28 3.81
N ALA A 130 5.81 -7.49 3.88
CA ALA A 130 5.71 -8.24 5.13
C ALA A 130 7.09 -8.50 5.75
N LEU A 131 8.08 -8.90 4.93
CA LEU A 131 9.46 -9.13 5.35
C LEU A 131 10.16 -7.85 5.79
N GLU A 132 10.14 -6.79 4.98
CA GLU A 132 10.85 -5.53 5.24
C GLU A 132 10.38 -4.84 6.52
N LEU A 133 9.07 -4.88 6.77
CA LEU A 133 8.45 -4.26 7.94
C LEU A 133 8.33 -5.23 9.13
N ALA A 134 8.68 -6.51 8.94
CA ALA A 134 8.51 -7.61 9.89
C ALA A 134 7.08 -7.66 10.45
N ARG A 135 6.08 -7.55 9.57
CA ARG A 135 4.66 -7.60 9.91
C ARG A 135 3.95 -8.66 9.08
N PRO A 136 3.06 -9.45 9.67
CA PRO A 136 2.17 -10.27 8.88
C PRO A 136 1.29 -9.37 8.01
N MET A 137 0.92 -9.87 6.83
CA MET A 137 0.03 -9.18 5.91
C MET A 137 -1.18 -10.05 5.56
N LEU A 138 -2.36 -9.51 5.79
CA LEU A 138 -3.63 -10.07 5.33
C LEU A 138 -3.91 -9.48 3.95
N ARG A 139 -4.06 -10.34 2.96
CA ARG A 139 -4.32 -9.91 1.59
C ARG A 139 -5.66 -10.43 1.11
N ALA A 140 -6.57 -9.52 0.75
CA ALA A 140 -7.87 -9.83 0.16
C ALA A 140 -7.94 -9.28 -1.28
N THR A 141 -8.26 -10.15 -2.22
CA THR A 141 -8.33 -9.82 -3.65
C THR A 141 -9.58 -10.41 -4.28
N ASN A 142 -10.02 -9.86 -5.40
CA ASN A 142 -11.20 -10.37 -6.12
C ASN A 142 -10.91 -11.55 -7.05
N THR A 143 -9.74 -11.62 -7.70
CA THR A 143 -9.44 -12.64 -8.72
C THR A 143 -8.25 -13.52 -8.39
N GLY A 144 -7.46 -13.18 -7.40
CA GLY A 144 -6.37 -14.06 -7.03
C GLY A 144 -5.36 -13.48 -6.07
N ALA A 145 -4.58 -14.39 -5.49
CA ALA A 145 -3.62 -14.15 -4.44
C ALA A 145 -4.23 -13.57 -3.14
N THR A 146 -5.50 -13.97 -2.81
CA THR A 146 -6.00 -13.85 -1.44
C THR A 146 -5.17 -14.77 -0.55
N ALA A 147 -4.49 -14.20 0.43
CA ALA A 147 -3.47 -14.92 1.20
C ALA A 147 -3.22 -14.31 2.58
N VAL A 148 -2.70 -15.14 3.47
CA VAL A 148 -2.07 -14.72 4.71
C VAL A 148 -0.56 -14.90 4.55
N ILE A 149 0.18 -13.83 4.83
CA ILE A 149 1.63 -13.79 4.72
C ILE A 149 2.20 -13.53 6.12
N ASP A 150 3.15 -14.33 6.57
CA ASP A 150 3.79 -14.12 7.86
C ASP A 150 4.81 -12.94 7.81
N HIS A 151 5.32 -12.58 8.99
CA HIS A 151 6.30 -11.50 9.12
C HIS A 151 7.67 -11.79 8.47
N GLN A 152 7.88 -13.01 7.97
CA GLN A 152 9.08 -13.45 7.23
C GLN A 152 8.81 -13.50 5.72
N GLY A 153 7.64 -13.01 5.26
CA GLY A 153 7.26 -13.00 3.86
C GLY A 153 6.84 -14.35 3.31
N ARG A 154 6.56 -15.35 4.18
CA ARG A 154 6.09 -16.67 3.74
C ARG A 154 4.58 -16.66 3.65
N VAL A 155 4.04 -17.19 2.55
CA VAL A 155 2.61 -17.42 2.41
C VAL A 155 2.22 -18.63 3.25
N THR A 156 1.43 -18.43 4.29
CA THR A 156 0.99 -19.49 5.21
C THR A 156 -0.34 -20.10 4.78
N HIS A 157 -1.23 -19.28 4.23
CA HIS A 157 -2.54 -19.68 3.73
C HIS A 157 -2.84 -18.93 2.45
N GLN A 158 -3.46 -19.59 1.49
CA GLN A 158 -3.83 -18.98 0.21
C GLN A 158 -5.06 -19.65 -0.39
N LEU A 159 -5.98 -18.85 -0.94
CA LEU A 159 -7.06 -19.36 -1.79
C LEU A 159 -6.55 -19.66 -3.21
N PRO A 160 -7.12 -20.65 -3.89
CA PRO A 160 -6.89 -20.83 -5.33
C PRO A 160 -7.27 -19.55 -6.10
N ARG A 161 -6.58 -19.31 -7.21
CA ARG A 161 -6.88 -18.16 -8.09
C ARG A 161 -8.29 -18.32 -8.67
N LEU A 162 -8.93 -17.19 -8.99
CA LEU A 162 -10.25 -17.12 -9.62
C LEU A 162 -11.35 -17.88 -8.87
N THR A 163 -11.12 -18.13 -7.57
CA THR A 163 -12.09 -18.83 -6.72
C THR A 163 -12.70 -17.85 -5.73
N ARG A 164 -14.03 -17.85 -5.66
CA ARG A 164 -14.76 -17.10 -4.63
C ARG A 164 -14.77 -17.89 -3.33
N GLY A 165 -14.30 -17.28 -2.24
CA GLY A 165 -14.27 -17.95 -0.94
C GLY A 165 -13.83 -17.03 0.18
N ALA A 166 -13.88 -17.55 1.40
CA ALA A 166 -13.27 -16.94 2.58
C ALA A 166 -12.04 -17.75 2.99
N LEU A 167 -11.06 -17.08 3.57
CA LEU A 167 -9.83 -17.68 4.10
C LEU A 167 -9.80 -17.41 5.60
N ASP A 168 -9.98 -18.47 6.38
CA ASP A 168 -9.92 -18.40 7.84
C ASP A 168 -8.51 -18.74 8.30
N ALA A 169 -7.92 -17.86 9.13
CA ALA A 169 -6.59 -18.06 9.69
C ALA A 169 -6.40 -17.28 10.98
N GLU A 170 -5.59 -17.81 11.87
CA GLU A 170 -5.14 -17.08 13.03
C GLU A 170 -3.84 -16.33 12.71
N VAL A 171 -3.81 -15.02 13.02
CA VAL A 171 -2.67 -14.16 12.74
C VAL A 171 -2.29 -13.38 13.99
N GLY A 172 -1.10 -13.65 14.50
CA GLY A 172 -0.51 -12.88 15.60
C GLY A 172 0.22 -11.64 15.08
N GLY A 173 -0.18 -10.46 15.55
CA GLY A 173 0.53 -9.22 15.24
C GLY A 173 1.94 -9.19 15.81
N ARG A 174 2.81 -8.35 15.23
CA ARG A 174 4.21 -8.22 15.64
C ARG A 174 4.52 -6.79 16.05
N ALA A 175 5.42 -6.63 17.00
CA ALA A 175 5.95 -5.34 17.45
C ALA A 175 7.44 -5.21 17.10
N GLY A 176 8.03 -4.06 17.44
CA GLY A 176 9.43 -3.73 17.13
C GLY A 176 9.58 -3.04 15.78
N LEU A 177 10.79 -2.63 15.43
CA LEU A 177 11.09 -1.93 14.19
C LEU A 177 12.30 -2.60 13.51
N THR A 178 12.17 -2.90 12.24
CA THR A 178 13.29 -3.31 11.40
C THR A 178 14.22 -2.13 11.12
N PRO A 179 15.49 -2.36 10.72
CA PRO A 179 16.35 -1.29 10.24
C PRO A 179 15.71 -0.51 9.09
N PHE A 180 15.06 -1.19 8.15
CA PHE A 180 14.32 -0.57 7.05
C PHE A 180 13.21 0.35 7.57
N ALA A 181 12.32 -0.15 8.45
CA ALA A 181 11.23 0.65 9.00
C ALA A 181 11.74 1.90 9.73
N ARG A 182 12.86 1.81 10.45
CA ARG A 182 13.45 2.94 11.19
C ARG A 182 13.91 4.07 10.28
N TRP A 183 14.68 3.74 9.24
CA TRP A 183 15.21 4.79 8.37
C TRP A 183 14.17 5.25 7.35
N ALA A 184 13.37 4.33 6.76
CA ALA A 184 12.38 4.67 5.76
C ALA A 184 11.24 5.52 6.32
N ALA A 185 10.78 5.24 7.55
CA ALA A 185 9.77 6.06 8.22
C ALA A 185 10.23 7.52 8.45
N ARG A 186 11.54 7.76 8.57
CA ARG A 186 12.10 9.07 8.90
C ARG A 186 12.65 9.82 7.69
N TRP A 187 13.24 9.08 6.76
CA TRP A 187 14.03 9.65 5.66
C TRP A 187 13.50 9.28 4.28
N GLY A 188 12.53 8.35 4.20
CA GLY A 188 12.04 7.83 2.92
C GLY A 188 13.19 7.31 2.05
N LEU A 189 13.22 7.68 0.78
CA LEU A 189 14.28 7.29 -0.18
C LEU A 189 15.47 8.25 -0.22
N TRP A 190 15.46 9.37 0.53
CA TRP A 190 16.54 10.37 0.47
C TRP A 190 17.94 9.82 0.72
N PRO A 191 18.20 8.89 1.67
CA PRO A 191 19.53 8.31 1.83
C PRO A 191 20.02 7.56 0.59
N VAL A 192 19.14 6.81 -0.07
CA VAL A 192 19.48 6.08 -1.30
C VAL A 192 19.79 7.06 -2.44
N CYS A 193 18.97 8.11 -2.59
CA CYS A 193 19.20 9.17 -3.57
C CYS A 193 20.56 9.88 -3.30
N GLY A 194 20.86 10.18 -2.05
CA GLY A 194 22.12 10.78 -1.66
C GLY A 194 23.35 9.93 -2.04
N VAL A 195 23.28 8.62 -1.75
CA VAL A 195 24.35 7.67 -2.15
C VAL A 195 24.45 7.59 -3.67
N ALA A 196 23.35 7.52 -4.40
CA ALA A 196 23.35 7.48 -5.86
C ALA A 196 24.01 8.74 -6.46
N VAL A 197 23.66 9.92 -5.96
CA VAL A 197 24.28 11.19 -6.39
C VAL A 197 25.76 11.22 -6.09
N LEU A 198 26.19 10.77 -4.90
CA LEU A 198 27.59 10.68 -4.53
C LEU A 198 28.38 9.77 -5.48
N LEU A 199 27.84 8.57 -5.76
CA LEU A 199 28.47 7.62 -6.69
C LEU A 199 28.59 8.22 -8.09
N LEU A 200 27.55 8.87 -8.59
CA LEU A 200 27.59 9.57 -9.88
C LEU A 200 28.65 10.66 -9.90
N ALA A 201 28.76 11.46 -8.82
CA ALA A 201 29.79 12.51 -8.72
C ALA A 201 31.21 11.94 -8.70
N LEU A 202 31.42 10.82 -8.01
CA LEU A 202 32.72 10.13 -7.95
C LEU A 202 33.11 9.50 -9.29
N CYS A 203 32.13 8.96 -10.01
CA CYS A 203 32.33 8.34 -11.33
C CYS A 203 32.36 9.36 -12.47
N TRP A 204 32.00 10.63 -12.20
CA TRP A 204 31.97 11.65 -13.24
C TRP A 204 33.40 11.88 -13.80
N PRO A 205 33.64 11.66 -15.13
CA PRO A 205 34.96 11.83 -15.72
C PRO A 205 35.39 13.27 -15.54
N ARG A 206 36.49 13.49 -14.78
CA ARG A 206 37.15 14.79 -14.72
C ARG A 206 37.65 15.09 -16.12
N ARG A 207 36.99 16.03 -16.83
CA ARG A 207 37.54 16.55 -18.10
C ARG A 207 38.97 17.00 -17.84
N GLN A 208 39.95 16.25 -18.33
CA GLN A 208 41.32 16.70 -18.39
C GLN A 208 41.30 17.98 -19.22
N ARG A 209 41.65 19.11 -18.58
CA ARG A 209 41.95 20.32 -19.34
C ARG A 209 43.20 19.99 -20.15
N MET A 210 43.02 19.87 -21.47
CA MET A 210 44.19 19.82 -22.36
C MET A 210 44.97 21.10 -22.16
N PRO A 211 46.31 21.03 -21.90
CA PRO A 211 47.14 22.21 -21.87
C PRO A 211 47.18 22.82 -23.27
N ALA A 212 47.04 24.14 -23.36
CA ALA A 212 47.13 24.92 -24.57
C ALA A 212 48.58 24.93 -25.13
#